data_7b579f5dd77921871d0831f608026272
#
_entry.id   7b579f5dd77921871d0831f608026272
#
_cell.length_a   1.000
_cell.length_b   1.000
_cell.length_c   1.000
_cell.angle_alpha   90.00
_cell.angle_beta   90.00
_cell.angle_gamma   90.00
#
_symmetry.space_group_name_H-M   'P 1'
#
loop_
_entity.id
_entity.type
_entity.pdbx_description
1 polymer ?
#
loop_
_entity_poly.entity_id
_entity_poly.type
_entity_poly.pdbx_seq_one_letter_code
_entity_poly.pdbx_strand_id
1 'polypeptide(L)'
;MRSSVLRSRTSHGAKGTGRLARVSAALWLACFISSDALAQDARFNQEDSRLNRAYQRRVAQLSANPPRLAELRRQELDWIKQRDQKCGHDVACLAESTKARADYLEQQAAQESSETPAGKIPQELVGKWIIRKVLPTDTIACLDSKQAQTLVGTEIEYRTDSFRWKTNTVRSSGSSTNMLGAQEFAQDNSGSGSHVDFNQLGIAVSAVKQITVNHPAVKIAELSQNGSETMPGESVLVEGPNTIILAICNTYFEARRE
;
A
#
# COMPACT_ATOMS: atom_id res chain seq x y z
N MET A 1 -23.66 23.73 2.96
CA MET A 1 -25.00 24.31 2.67
C MET A 1 -25.54 23.73 1.38
N ARG A 2 -26.50 22.92 1.44
CA ARG A 2 -27.76 22.65 0.71
C ARG A 2 -28.13 21.18 0.79
N SER A 3 -29.09 20.95 1.66
CA SER A 3 -29.89 19.73 1.79
C SER A 3 -30.73 19.51 0.53
N SER A 4 -30.91 18.27 0.13
CA SER A 4 -31.96 17.85 -0.79
C SER A 4 -32.74 16.67 -0.23
N VAL A 5 -33.97 16.93 0.02
CA VAL A 5 -35.03 16.17 0.63
C VAL A 5 -35.46 15.00 -0.26
N LEU A 6 -35.55 13.81 0.32
CA LEU A 6 -36.23 12.62 -0.21
C LEU A 6 -37.73 12.78 -0.04
N ARG A 7 -38.48 12.73 -1.12
CA ARG A 7 -39.96 12.57 -1.12
C ARG A 7 -40.32 11.11 -1.37
N SER A 8 -40.89 10.50 -0.38
CA SER A 8 -41.65 9.25 -0.48
C SER A 8 -42.94 9.48 -1.26
N ARG A 9 -43.27 8.63 -2.21
CA ARG A 9 -44.60 8.49 -2.79
C ARG A 9 -45.12 7.09 -2.51
N THR A 10 -46.10 7.03 -1.65
CA THR A 10 -47.05 5.92 -1.50
C THR A 10 -48.06 5.95 -2.65
N SER A 11 -48.32 4.84 -3.30
CA SER A 11 -49.53 4.65 -4.10
C SER A 11 -50.16 3.29 -3.84
N HIS A 12 -51.44 3.35 -3.60
CA HIS A 12 -52.38 2.31 -3.23
C HIS A 12 -52.69 1.34 -4.40
N GLY A 13 -52.89 0.12 -4.04
CA GLY A 13 -53.95 -0.84 -4.32
C GLY A 13 -54.43 -1.09 -5.74
N ALA A 14 -54.28 -2.35 -6.18
CA ALA A 14 -55.26 -3.01 -7.03
C ALA A 14 -55.23 -4.54 -6.79
N LYS A 15 -56.36 -5.07 -6.37
CA LYS A 15 -56.66 -6.50 -6.29
C LYS A 15 -56.82 -7.05 -7.71
N GLY A 16 -56.15 -8.14 -8.04
CA GLY A 16 -56.32 -8.90 -9.29
C GLY A 16 -56.04 -10.38 -9.05
N THR A 17 -57.10 -11.15 -8.93
CA THR A 17 -57.13 -12.62 -8.85
C THR A 17 -56.79 -13.25 -10.19
N GLY A 18 -55.93 -14.30 -10.18
CA GLY A 18 -56.02 -15.32 -11.18
C GLY A 18 -54.78 -15.60 -12.03
N ARG A 19 -54.24 -16.78 -11.82
CA ARG A 19 -53.46 -17.71 -12.66
C ARG A 19 -52.07 -18.02 -12.15
N LEU A 20 -52.04 -19.07 -11.37
CA LEU A 20 -50.89 -19.97 -11.15
C LEU A 20 -50.49 -20.56 -12.52
N ALA A 21 -49.31 -20.27 -12.96
CA ALA A 21 -48.40 -21.17 -13.70
C ALA A 21 -47.35 -20.31 -14.46
N ARG A 22 -46.08 -20.69 -14.35
CA ARG A 22 -44.90 -20.19 -15.06
C ARG A 22 -44.13 -19.02 -14.41
N VAL A 23 -43.62 -19.24 -13.21
CA VAL A 23 -42.54 -18.40 -12.65
C VAL A 23 -41.52 -19.33 -12.00
N SER A 24 -40.73 -20.06 -12.76
CA SER A 24 -39.58 -20.83 -12.20
C SER A 24 -38.30 -20.79 -13.04
N ALA A 25 -38.27 -20.05 -14.14
CA ALA A 25 -37.07 -19.98 -14.97
C ALA A 25 -36.33 -18.64 -14.93
N ALA A 26 -36.94 -17.60 -14.39
CA ALA A 26 -36.34 -16.24 -14.39
C ALA A 26 -35.48 -15.90 -13.15
N LEU A 27 -35.58 -16.67 -12.06
CA LEU A 27 -34.80 -16.39 -10.84
C LEU A 27 -33.35 -16.90 -10.87
N TRP A 28 -32.99 -17.82 -11.77
CA TRP A 28 -31.64 -18.37 -11.85
C TRP A 28 -30.67 -17.50 -12.66
N LEU A 29 -31.15 -16.63 -13.55
CA LEU A 29 -30.28 -15.74 -14.32
C LEU A 29 -29.82 -14.50 -13.54
N ALA A 30 -30.55 -14.05 -12.53
CA ALA A 30 -30.21 -12.84 -11.78
C ALA A 30 -29.06 -13.04 -10.77
N CYS A 31 -28.78 -14.29 -10.33
CA CYS A 31 -27.67 -14.56 -9.38
C CYS A 31 -26.29 -14.61 -10.04
N PHE A 32 -26.20 -14.89 -11.35
CA PHE A 32 -24.90 -14.98 -12.02
C PHE A 32 -24.29 -13.61 -12.34
N ILE A 33 -25.09 -12.59 -12.59
CA ILE A 33 -24.61 -11.25 -12.94
C ILE A 33 -23.95 -10.55 -11.74
N SER A 34 -24.41 -10.84 -10.52
CA SER A 34 -23.86 -10.19 -9.30
C SER A 34 -22.49 -10.72 -8.90
N SER A 35 -22.15 -11.96 -9.23
CA SER A 35 -20.87 -12.58 -8.85
C SER A 35 -19.70 -12.06 -9.68
N ASP A 36 -19.93 -11.81 -10.97
CA ASP A 36 -18.89 -11.32 -11.87
C ASP A 36 -18.51 -9.86 -11.59
N ALA A 37 -19.48 -9.02 -11.24
CA ALA A 37 -19.22 -7.62 -10.89
C ALA A 37 -18.38 -7.49 -9.62
N LEU A 38 -18.70 -8.25 -8.57
CA LEU A 38 -17.91 -8.27 -7.32
C LEU A 38 -16.49 -8.80 -7.56
N ALA A 39 -16.33 -9.78 -8.42
CA ALA A 39 -15.01 -10.32 -8.77
C ALA A 39 -14.16 -9.31 -9.56
N GLN A 40 -14.78 -8.51 -10.43
CA GLN A 40 -14.10 -7.46 -11.20
C GLN A 40 -13.66 -6.31 -10.29
N ASP A 41 -14.51 -5.87 -9.35
CA ASP A 41 -14.15 -4.84 -8.36
C ASP A 41 -13.00 -5.31 -7.45
N ALA A 42 -13.04 -6.56 -7.00
CA ALA A 42 -11.97 -7.13 -6.19
C ALA A 42 -10.64 -7.19 -6.97
N ARG A 43 -10.69 -7.58 -8.25
CA ARG A 43 -9.51 -7.61 -9.12
C ARG A 43 -8.96 -6.21 -9.35
N PHE A 44 -9.80 -5.21 -9.61
CA PHE A 44 -9.36 -3.82 -9.78
C PHE A 44 -8.67 -3.32 -8.51
N ASN A 45 -9.25 -3.51 -7.33
CA ASN A 45 -8.67 -3.09 -6.05
C ASN A 45 -7.32 -3.77 -5.78
N GLN A 46 -7.16 -5.04 -6.17
CA GLN A 46 -5.89 -5.76 -6.05
C GLN A 46 -4.81 -5.14 -6.95
N GLU A 47 -5.13 -4.89 -8.23
CA GLU A 47 -4.17 -4.32 -9.18
C GLU A 47 -3.86 -2.84 -8.84
N ASP A 48 -4.81 -2.08 -8.34
CA ASP A 48 -4.59 -0.71 -7.87
C ASP A 48 -3.64 -0.67 -6.67
N SER A 49 -3.85 -1.55 -5.70
CA SER A 49 -2.93 -1.72 -4.57
C SER A 49 -1.52 -2.14 -5.02
N ARG A 50 -1.42 -3.02 -6.03
CA ARG A 50 -0.13 -3.43 -6.61
C ARG A 50 0.56 -2.26 -7.32
N LEU A 51 -0.18 -1.49 -8.12
CA LEU A 51 0.33 -0.30 -8.81
C LEU A 51 0.87 0.71 -7.81
N ASN A 52 0.12 1.02 -6.75
CA ASN A 52 0.55 1.93 -5.71
C ASN A 52 1.89 1.49 -5.09
N ARG A 53 2.04 0.21 -4.75
CA ARG A 53 3.31 -0.32 -4.24
C ARG A 53 4.47 -0.20 -5.24
N ALA A 54 4.21 -0.50 -6.51
CA ALA A 54 5.22 -0.37 -7.56
C ALA A 54 5.66 1.09 -7.74
N TYR A 55 4.68 2.02 -7.72
CA TYR A 55 4.95 3.45 -7.79
C TYR A 55 5.77 3.95 -6.61
N GLN A 56 5.39 3.60 -5.38
CA GLN A 56 6.14 4.00 -4.17
C GLN A 56 7.59 3.47 -4.20
N ARG A 57 7.79 2.23 -4.65
CA ARG A 57 9.15 1.70 -4.86
C ARG A 57 9.96 2.54 -5.86
N ARG A 58 9.35 2.96 -6.97
CA ARG A 58 10.01 3.84 -7.95
C ARG A 58 10.31 5.22 -7.38
N VAL A 59 9.39 5.81 -6.63
CA VAL A 59 9.60 7.07 -5.92
C VAL A 59 10.82 6.96 -4.98
N ALA A 60 10.89 5.89 -4.17
CA ALA A 60 12.01 5.65 -3.27
C ALA A 60 13.35 5.51 -4.03
N GLN A 61 13.40 4.72 -5.13
CA GLN A 61 14.59 4.57 -5.95
C GLN A 61 15.07 5.89 -6.58
N LEU A 62 14.13 6.76 -6.95
CA LEU A 62 14.43 8.03 -7.62
C LEU A 62 14.57 9.21 -6.65
N SER A 63 14.40 9.01 -5.35
CA SER A 63 14.42 10.09 -4.34
C SER A 63 15.71 10.91 -4.36
N ALA A 64 16.86 10.30 -4.67
CA ALA A 64 18.14 10.98 -4.83
C ALA A 64 18.30 11.70 -6.19
N ASN A 65 17.32 11.61 -7.09
CA ASN A 65 17.35 12.21 -8.42
C ASN A 65 16.08 13.02 -8.71
N PRO A 66 15.97 14.26 -8.19
CA PRO A 66 14.76 15.08 -8.30
C PRO A 66 14.23 15.27 -9.72
N PRO A 67 15.05 15.45 -10.77
CA PRO A 67 14.54 15.56 -12.15
C PRO A 67 13.84 14.28 -12.63
N ARG A 68 14.37 13.10 -12.33
CA ARG A 68 13.76 11.82 -12.71
C ARG A 68 12.49 11.53 -11.91
N LEU A 69 12.48 11.92 -10.64
CA LEU A 69 11.29 11.81 -9.78
C LEU A 69 10.15 12.72 -10.30
N ALA A 70 10.45 13.96 -10.69
CA ALA A 70 9.47 14.86 -11.29
C ALA A 70 8.91 14.31 -12.59
N GLU A 71 9.77 13.70 -13.43
CA GLU A 71 9.36 13.04 -14.66
C GLU A 71 8.45 11.83 -14.40
N LEU A 72 8.78 10.98 -13.42
CA LEU A 72 7.92 9.86 -13.02
C LEU A 72 6.53 10.34 -12.59
N ARG A 73 6.46 11.39 -11.76
CA ARG A 73 5.19 11.98 -11.30
C ARG A 73 4.35 12.50 -12.47
N ARG A 74 4.99 13.17 -13.42
CA ARG A 74 4.32 13.65 -14.63
C ARG A 74 3.77 12.51 -15.49
N GLN A 75 4.58 11.49 -15.73
CA GLN A 75 4.16 10.29 -16.48
C GLN A 75 2.98 9.57 -15.83
N GLU A 76 2.94 9.50 -14.51
CA GLU A 76 1.83 8.88 -13.78
C GLU A 76 0.53 9.66 -13.95
N LEU A 77 0.58 10.99 -13.81
CA LEU A 77 -0.59 11.85 -14.04
C LEU A 77 -1.12 11.75 -15.47
N ASP A 78 -0.23 11.71 -16.45
CA ASP A 78 -0.60 11.58 -17.86
C ASP A 78 -1.21 10.19 -18.15
N TRP A 79 -0.65 9.14 -17.57
CA TRP A 79 -1.19 7.79 -17.68
C TRP A 79 -2.58 7.68 -17.04
N ILE A 80 -2.81 8.24 -15.86
CA ILE A 80 -4.14 8.25 -15.21
C ILE A 80 -5.18 8.89 -16.13
N LYS A 81 -4.87 10.05 -16.70
CA LYS A 81 -5.77 10.73 -17.65
C LYS A 81 -6.10 9.86 -18.86
N GLN A 82 -5.09 9.22 -19.46
CA GLN A 82 -5.27 8.34 -20.61
C GLN A 82 -6.10 7.10 -20.26
N ARG A 83 -5.83 6.46 -19.11
CA ARG A 83 -6.61 5.34 -18.61
C ARG A 83 -8.08 5.71 -18.46
N ASP A 84 -8.35 6.81 -17.77
CA ASP A 84 -9.72 7.24 -17.46
C ASP A 84 -10.49 7.66 -18.74
N GLN A 85 -9.81 8.28 -19.70
CA GLN A 85 -10.39 8.58 -21.01
C GLN A 85 -10.71 7.31 -21.81
N LYS A 86 -9.83 6.30 -21.75
CA LYS A 86 -10.00 5.05 -22.50
C LYS A 86 -11.06 4.13 -21.88
N CYS A 87 -11.05 4.00 -20.58
CA CYS A 87 -11.85 3.01 -19.85
C CYS A 87 -13.16 3.58 -19.31
N GLY A 88 -13.24 4.88 -18.99
CA GLY A 88 -14.40 5.46 -18.35
C GLY A 88 -14.74 4.73 -17.06
N HIS A 89 -15.93 4.13 -17.02
CA HIS A 89 -16.41 3.35 -15.86
C HIS A 89 -16.32 1.82 -16.06
N ASP A 90 -15.66 1.35 -17.11
CA ASP A 90 -15.48 -0.08 -17.36
C ASP A 90 -14.41 -0.63 -16.40
N VAL A 91 -14.86 -1.33 -15.35
CA VAL A 91 -14.00 -1.88 -14.28
C VAL A 91 -13.02 -2.93 -14.83
N ALA A 92 -13.40 -3.71 -15.82
CA ALA A 92 -12.51 -4.71 -16.42
C ALA A 92 -11.37 -4.02 -17.20
N CYS A 93 -11.68 -2.98 -17.97
CA CYS A 93 -10.69 -2.14 -18.65
C CYS A 93 -9.77 -1.43 -17.66
N LEU A 94 -10.31 -0.87 -16.58
CA LEU A 94 -9.53 -0.22 -15.52
C LEU A 94 -8.57 -1.22 -14.87
N ALA A 95 -9.01 -2.42 -14.51
CA ALA A 95 -8.18 -3.46 -13.92
C ALA A 95 -7.03 -3.87 -14.84
N GLU A 96 -7.30 -4.11 -16.12
CA GLU A 96 -6.28 -4.53 -17.09
C GLU A 96 -5.26 -3.41 -17.37
N SER A 97 -5.72 -2.17 -17.51
CA SER A 97 -4.84 -1.01 -17.69
C SER A 97 -3.96 -0.78 -16.47
N THR A 98 -4.52 -0.90 -15.25
CA THR A 98 -3.80 -0.76 -13.98
C THR A 98 -2.75 -1.86 -13.80
N LYS A 99 -3.10 -3.11 -14.15
CA LYS A 99 -2.16 -4.24 -14.17
C LYS A 99 -0.97 -3.97 -15.10
N ALA A 100 -1.23 -3.55 -16.33
CA ALA A 100 -0.18 -3.27 -17.31
C ALA A 100 0.77 -2.16 -16.83
N ARG A 101 0.25 -1.14 -16.14
CA ARG A 101 1.07 -0.08 -15.54
C ARG A 101 1.92 -0.59 -14.39
N ALA A 102 1.36 -1.41 -13.52
CA ALA A 102 2.11 -2.04 -12.43
C ALA A 102 3.26 -2.90 -12.98
N ASP A 103 2.98 -3.76 -13.96
CA ASP A 103 4.00 -4.59 -14.63
C ASP A 103 5.13 -3.73 -15.21
N TYR A 104 4.81 -2.62 -15.87
CA TYR A 104 5.79 -1.68 -16.43
C TYR A 104 6.68 -1.07 -15.34
N LEU A 105 6.11 -0.55 -14.25
CA LEU A 105 6.89 0.06 -13.17
C LEU A 105 7.78 -0.98 -12.46
N GLU A 106 7.30 -2.20 -12.28
CA GLU A 106 8.08 -3.30 -11.67
C GLU A 106 9.25 -3.72 -12.55
N GLN A 107 9.05 -3.81 -13.88
CA GLN A 107 10.12 -4.09 -14.83
C GLN A 107 11.20 -3.01 -14.82
N GLN A 108 10.81 -1.73 -14.83
CA GLN A 108 11.77 -0.63 -14.73
C GLN A 108 12.56 -0.67 -13.43
N ALA A 109 11.87 -0.96 -12.30
CA ALA A 109 12.54 -1.08 -11.02
C ALA A 109 13.57 -2.22 -11.00
N ALA A 110 13.25 -3.36 -11.61
CA ALA A 110 14.15 -4.51 -11.71
C ALA A 110 15.36 -4.23 -12.59
N GLN A 111 15.19 -3.55 -13.73
CA GLN A 111 16.29 -3.18 -14.63
C GLN A 111 17.30 -2.24 -13.95
N GLU A 112 16.82 -1.19 -13.28
CA GLU A 112 17.72 -0.27 -12.58
C GLU A 112 18.42 -0.93 -11.38
N SER A 113 17.76 -1.87 -10.70
CA SER A 113 18.36 -2.63 -9.59
C SER A 113 19.50 -3.56 -10.09
N SER A 114 19.44 -4.04 -11.32
CA SER A 114 20.51 -4.88 -11.92
C SER A 114 21.71 -4.07 -12.36
N GLU A 115 21.54 -2.77 -12.64
CA GLU A 115 22.63 -1.87 -13.06
C GLU A 115 23.34 -1.17 -11.88
N THR A 116 22.72 -1.18 -10.68
CA THR A 116 23.30 -0.53 -9.49
C THR A 116 24.16 -1.55 -8.72
N PRO A 117 25.44 -1.25 -8.43
CA PRO A 117 26.27 -2.09 -7.57
C PRO A 117 25.55 -2.29 -6.24
N ALA A 118 25.66 -3.51 -5.67
CA ALA A 118 25.05 -3.86 -4.38
C ALA A 118 25.30 -2.74 -3.35
N GLY A 119 24.27 -1.92 -3.11
CA GLY A 119 24.38 -0.72 -2.29
C GLY A 119 24.40 -1.11 -0.82
N LYS A 120 25.25 -0.44 -0.08
CA LYS A 120 25.39 -0.66 1.35
C LYS A 120 24.19 -0.04 2.09
N ILE A 121 23.69 -0.75 3.07
CA ILE A 121 22.75 -0.20 4.06
C ILE A 121 23.49 0.87 4.87
N PRO A 122 22.91 2.07 5.10
CA PRO A 122 23.57 3.12 5.88
C PRO A 122 23.98 2.64 7.28
N GLN A 123 25.18 3.04 7.70
CA GLN A 123 25.75 2.60 8.98
C GLN A 123 24.85 2.96 10.18
N GLU A 124 24.09 4.04 10.09
CA GLU A 124 23.14 4.44 11.13
C GLU A 124 21.98 3.44 11.32
N LEU A 125 21.65 2.63 10.31
CA LEU A 125 20.64 1.60 10.40
C LEU A 125 21.23 0.24 10.78
N VAL A 126 22.51 -0.01 10.49
CA VAL A 126 23.17 -1.29 10.77
C VAL A 126 23.10 -1.63 12.26
N GLY A 127 22.64 -2.84 12.58
CA GLY A 127 22.46 -3.36 13.94
C GLY A 127 21.15 -4.11 14.12
N LYS A 128 20.86 -4.44 15.34
CA LYS A 128 19.63 -5.13 15.75
C LYS A 128 18.64 -4.14 16.32
N TRP A 129 17.41 -4.28 15.91
CA TRP A 129 16.29 -3.43 16.30
C TRP A 129 15.14 -4.30 16.77
N ILE A 130 14.61 -4.00 17.94
CA ILE A 130 13.51 -4.75 18.56
C ILE A 130 12.25 -3.88 18.51
N ILE A 131 11.17 -4.41 17.94
CA ILE A 131 9.85 -3.79 18.02
C ILE A 131 9.43 -3.68 19.48
N ARG A 132 9.17 -2.46 19.96
CA ARG A 132 8.84 -2.20 21.37
C ARG A 132 7.37 -1.92 21.59
N LYS A 133 6.71 -1.27 20.63
CA LYS A 133 5.28 -0.97 20.75
C LYS A 133 4.62 -0.80 19.39
N VAL A 134 3.32 -1.02 19.36
CA VAL A 134 2.42 -0.61 18.28
C VAL A 134 2.09 0.86 18.47
N LEU A 135 2.17 1.66 17.42
CA LEU A 135 1.78 3.06 17.44
C LEU A 135 0.30 3.19 17.10
N PRO A 136 -0.47 3.99 17.86
CA PRO A 136 -1.89 4.19 17.58
C PRO A 136 -2.05 5.07 16.33
N THR A 137 -2.66 4.53 15.29
CA THR A 137 -2.94 5.24 14.04
C THR A 137 -4.35 4.94 13.56
N ASP A 138 -4.97 5.92 12.90
CA ASP A 138 -6.29 5.77 12.28
C ASP A 138 -6.13 5.22 10.85
N THR A 139 -5.65 3.98 10.74
CA THR A 139 -5.43 3.32 9.44
C THR A 139 -6.32 2.11 9.27
N ILE A 140 -6.69 1.86 8.01
CA ILE A 140 -7.20 0.55 7.62
C ILE A 140 -5.99 -0.37 7.49
N ALA A 141 -5.69 -1.11 8.57
CA ALA A 141 -4.60 -2.06 8.63
C ALA A 141 -5.07 -3.46 8.26
N CYS A 142 -4.21 -4.27 7.66
CA CYS A 142 -4.49 -5.69 7.43
C CYS A 142 -4.20 -6.56 8.67
N LEU A 143 -3.58 -5.98 9.72
CA LEU A 143 -3.37 -6.64 11.01
C LEU A 143 -4.44 -6.17 11.99
N ASP A 144 -5.10 -7.11 12.65
CA ASP A 144 -5.89 -6.78 13.83
C ASP A 144 -4.98 -6.43 15.03
N SER A 145 -5.56 -5.84 16.08
CA SER A 145 -4.81 -5.40 17.26
C SER A 145 -4.05 -6.55 17.96
N LYS A 146 -4.59 -7.75 17.95
CA LYS A 146 -3.96 -8.93 18.54
C LYS A 146 -2.76 -9.39 17.70
N GLN A 147 -2.94 -9.45 16.39
CA GLN A 147 -1.87 -9.77 15.44
C GLN A 147 -0.73 -8.76 15.54
N ALA A 148 -1.05 -7.45 15.54
CA ALA A 148 -0.07 -6.39 15.71
C ALA A 148 0.72 -6.56 17.03
N GLN A 149 0.03 -6.86 18.13
CA GLN A 149 0.67 -7.06 19.43
C GLN A 149 1.63 -8.25 19.46
N THR A 150 1.39 -9.31 18.66
CA THR A 150 2.31 -10.47 18.58
C THR A 150 3.65 -10.13 17.93
N LEU A 151 3.73 -9.01 17.22
CA LEU A 151 4.97 -8.53 16.59
C LEU A 151 5.87 -7.75 17.56
N VAL A 152 5.35 -7.33 18.71
CA VAL A 152 6.17 -6.70 19.76
C VAL A 152 7.17 -7.72 20.29
N GLY A 153 8.43 -7.31 20.40
CA GLY A 153 9.55 -8.19 20.73
C GLY A 153 10.24 -8.84 19.53
N THR A 154 9.69 -8.71 18.33
CA THR A 154 10.34 -9.23 17.12
C THR A 154 11.57 -8.40 16.75
N GLU A 155 12.65 -9.11 16.37
CA GLU A 155 13.93 -8.54 15.95
C GLU A 155 13.94 -8.27 14.43
N ILE A 156 14.49 -7.12 14.07
CA ILE A 156 14.96 -6.78 12.72
C ILE A 156 16.46 -6.56 12.81
N GLU A 157 17.24 -7.23 11.96
CA GLU A 157 18.69 -7.05 11.91
C GLU A 157 19.08 -6.48 10.55
N TYR A 158 19.73 -5.32 10.56
CA TYR A 158 20.36 -4.75 9.36
C TYR A 158 21.86 -4.98 9.41
N ARG A 159 22.39 -5.53 8.31
CA ARG A 159 23.83 -5.71 8.05
C ARG A 159 24.24 -4.75 6.93
N THR A 160 25.48 -4.73 6.59
CA THR A 160 25.99 -3.80 5.56
C THR A 160 25.36 -4.01 4.19
N ASP A 161 25.01 -5.25 3.83
CA ASP A 161 24.54 -5.67 2.51
C ASP A 161 23.24 -6.48 2.52
N SER A 162 22.62 -6.63 3.67
CA SER A 162 21.44 -7.45 3.85
C SER A 162 20.65 -7.03 5.09
N PHE A 163 19.39 -7.42 5.15
CA PHE A 163 18.61 -7.30 6.38
C PHE A 163 17.76 -8.55 6.61
N ARG A 164 17.42 -8.78 7.85
CA ARG A 164 16.74 -9.98 8.31
C ARG A 164 15.49 -9.60 9.12
N TRP A 165 14.39 -10.22 8.78
CA TRP A 165 13.17 -10.25 9.56
C TRP A 165 12.85 -11.68 9.96
N LYS A 166 12.84 -11.98 11.27
CA LYS A 166 12.71 -13.35 11.78
C LYS A 166 13.71 -14.31 11.09
N THR A 167 13.21 -15.30 10.35
CA THR A 167 14.04 -16.27 9.61
C THR A 167 14.35 -15.83 8.17
N ASN A 168 13.69 -14.79 7.66
CA ASN A 168 13.85 -14.34 6.30
C ASN A 168 15.01 -13.33 6.20
N THR A 169 16.03 -13.66 5.43
CA THR A 169 17.17 -12.76 5.14
C THR A 169 17.11 -12.36 3.67
N VAL A 170 17.24 -11.06 3.42
CA VAL A 170 17.19 -10.49 2.08
C VAL A 170 18.45 -9.68 1.83
N ARG A 171 19.07 -9.86 0.66
CA ARG A 171 20.19 -9.03 0.24
C ARG A 171 19.70 -7.68 -0.23
N SER A 172 20.37 -6.62 0.20
CA SER A 172 20.15 -5.28 -0.30
C SER A 172 20.72 -5.13 -1.71
N SER A 173 19.94 -4.55 -2.61
CA SER A 173 20.43 -4.05 -3.90
C SER A 173 20.82 -2.57 -3.84
N GLY A 174 20.63 -1.92 -2.70
CA GLY A 174 20.93 -0.52 -2.46
C GLY A 174 20.08 0.06 -1.33
N SER A 175 20.29 1.32 -1.05
CA SER A 175 19.42 2.08 -0.16
C SER A 175 19.29 3.51 -0.64
N SER A 176 18.16 4.12 -0.37
CA SER A 176 17.94 5.56 -0.56
C SER A 176 17.64 6.21 0.78
N THR A 177 18.06 7.46 0.90
CA THR A 177 17.79 8.28 2.10
C THR A 177 17.23 9.60 1.65
N ASN A 178 16.10 10.01 2.21
CA ASN A 178 15.48 11.30 1.96
C ASN A 178 15.00 11.92 3.28
N MET A 179 14.80 13.24 3.27
CA MET A 179 14.09 13.94 4.33
C MET A 179 12.60 14.01 3.95
N LEU A 180 11.78 13.37 4.73
CA LEU A 180 10.33 13.30 4.54
C LEU A 180 9.66 14.35 5.42
N GLY A 181 8.97 15.31 4.81
CA GLY A 181 8.24 16.36 5.52
C GLY A 181 6.91 15.84 6.09
N ALA A 182 6.49 16.42 7.22
CA ALA A 182 5.22 16.03 7.87
C ALA A 182 4.01 16.16 6.96
N GLN A 183 3.96 17.21 6.13
CA GLN A 183 2.86 17.42 5.19
C GLN A 183 2.88 16.37 4.05
N GLU A 184 4.04 16.08 3.49
CA GLU A 184 4.23 15.05 2.45
C GLU A 184 3.82 13.68 2.99
N PHE A 185 4.32 13.32 4.19
CA PHE A 185 3.96 12.08 4.86
C PHE A 185 2.45 11.94 5.05
N ALA A 186 1.79 12.98 5.57
CA ALA A 186 0.35 12.97 5.80
C ALA A 186 -0.44 12.86 4.49
N GLN A 187 0.01 13.49 3.40
CA GLN A 187 -0.62 13.39 2.07
C GLN A 187 -0.49 11.97 1.50
N ASP A 188 0.71 11.37 1.60
CA ASP A 188 0.99 10.03 1.07
C ASP A 188 0.25 8.92 1.86
N ASN A 189 -0.09 9.20 3.12
CA ASN A 189 -0.78 8.25 4.01
C ASN A 189 -2.25 8.65 4.27
N SER A 190 -2.82 9.51 3.42
CA SER A 190 -4.23 9.90 3.45
C SER A 190 -4.97 9.24 2.29
N GLY A 191 -6.11 8.59 2.56
CA GLY A 191 -6.98 8.04 1.52
C GLY A 191 -7.92 6.97 2.05
N SER A 192 -9.07 6.80 1.41
CA SER A 192 -10.04 5.72 1.68
C SER A 192 -10.42 5.55 3.18
N GLY A 193 -10.41 6.64 3.96
CA GLY A 193 -10.72 6.60 5.39
C GLY A 193 -9.51 6.34 6.30
N SER A 194 -8.30 6.28 5.76
CA SER A 194 -7.05 6.25 6.53
C SER A 194 -6.45 7.64 6.60
N HIS A 195 -5.91 7.98 7.76
CA HIS A 195 -5.10 9.18 7.94
C HIS A 195 -4.00 8.90 8.97
N VAL A 196 -2.74 9.11 8.57
CA VAL A 196 -1.60 9.03 9.49
C VAL A 196 -0.77 10.28 9.34
N ASP A 197 -0.42 10.87 10.46
CA ASP A 197 0.49 12.00 10.53
C ASP A 197 1.63 11.77 11.55
N PHE A 198 2.58 12.67 11.59
CA PHE A 198 3.71 12.58 12.51
C PHE A 198 3.30 12.65 13.99
N ASN A 199 2.22 13.35 14.33
CA ASN A 199 1.75 13.45 15.72
C ASN A 199 1.28 12.09 16.25
N GLN A 200 0.54 11.34 15.41
CA GLN A 200 0.10 9.98 15.75
C GLN A 200 1.30 9.02 15.92
N LEU A 201 2.39 9.25 15.19
CA LEU A 201 3.62 8.48 15.32
C LEU A 201 4.53 8.96 16.47
N GLY A 202 4.20 10.05 17.12
CA GLY A 202 5.02 10.65 18.19
C GLY A 202 6.22 11.45 17.68
N ILE A 203 6.28 11.74 16.37
CA ILE A 203 7.35 12.51 15.75
C ILE A 203 7.09 14.00 15.95
N ALA A 204 7.95 14.68 16.74
CA ALA A 204 7.78 16.09 17.10
C ALA A 204 8.43 17.09 16.12
N VAL A 205 9.16 16.59 15.12
CA VAL A 205 9.87 17.42 14.13
C VAL A 205 9.07 17.58 12.85
N SER A 206 9.32 18.67 12.11
CA SER A 206 8.63 18.94 10.83
C SER A 206 9.10 18.08 9.67
N ALA A 207 10.25 17.43 9.78
CA ALA A 207 10.77 16.48 8.81
C ALA A 207 11.61 15.42 9.51
N VAL A 208 11.55 14.18 9.00
CA VAL A 208 12.28 13.03 9.52
C VAL A 208 13.06 12.37 8.40
N LYS A 209 14.19 11.78 8.74
CA LYS A 209 14.95 10.98 7.77
C LYS A 209 14.23 9.67 7.51
N GLN A 210 13.92 9.41 6.23
CA GLN A 210 13.46 8.11 5.76
C GLN A 210 14.60 7.36 5.08
N ILE A 211 14.78 6.10 5.42
CA ILE A 211 15.70 5.19 4.76
C ILE A 211 14.87 4.06 4.15
N THR A 212 15.04 3.85 2.84
CA THR A 212 14.45 2.72 2.12
C THR A 212 15.56 1.79 1.66
N VAL A 213 15.47 0.53 2.03
CA VAL A 213 16.40 -0.53 1.63
C VAL A 213 15.81 -1.26 0.44
N ASN A 214 16.45 -1.10 -0.72
CA ASN A 214 16.03 -1.77 -1.94
C ASN A 214 16.47 -3.23 -1.94
N HIS A 215 15.61 -4.11 -2.41
CA HIS A 215 15.90 -5.54 -2.52
C HIS A 215 15.05 -6.18 -3.63
N PRO A 216 15.44 -7.35 -4.16
CA PRO A 216 14.58 -8.14 -5.03
C PRO A 216 13.27 -8.50 -4.33
N ALA A 217 12.20 -8.61 -5.10
CA ALA A 217 10.89 -9.00 -4.55
C ALA A 217 10.99 -10.36 -3.82
N VAL A 218 10.56 -10.37 -2.56
CA VAL A 218 10.54 -11.56 -1.70
C VAL A 218 9.13 -11.82 -1.22
N LYS A 219 8.65 -13.02 -1.42
CA LYS A 219 7.37 -13.44 -0.85
C LYS A 219 7.59 -13.95 0.58
N ILE A 220 6.97 -13.28 1.54
CA ILE A 220 6.97 -13.71 2.93
C ILE A 220 5.64 -14.40 3.18
N ALA A 221 5.67 -15.74 3.29
CA ALA A 221 4.46 -16.55 3.43
C ALA A 221 3.56 -16.14 4.61
N GLU A 222 4.16 -15.69 5.71
CA GLU A 222 3.44 -15.25 6.91
C GLU A 222 2.67 -13.93 6.72
N LEU A 223 3.11 -13.07 5.79
CA LEU A 223 2.50 -11.77 5.53
C LEU A 223 1.63 -11.79 4.26
N SER A 224 1.91 -12.70 3.33
CA SER A 224 1.12 -12.83 2.09
C SER A 224 -0.32 -13.28 2.33
N GLN A 225 -0.61 -13.95 3.43
CA GLN A 225 -1.99 -14.27 3.83
C GLN A 225 -2.82 -13.02 4.16
N ASN A 226 -2.16 -11.92 4.54
CA ASN A 226 -2.77 -10.64 4.87
C ASN A 226 -2.60 -9.58 3.77
N GLY A 227 -2.17 -9.99 2.57
CA GLY A 227 -2.03 -9.09 1.42
C GLY A 227 -0.78 -8.19 1.45
N SER A 228 0.13 -8.35 2.42
CA SER A 228 1.39 -7.61 2.44
C SER A 228 2.48 -8.41 1.72
N GLU A 229 3.00 -7.83 0.65
CA GLU A 229 4.15 -8.38 -0.10
C GLU A 229 5.47 -7.67 0.25
N THR A 230 5.43 -6.68 1.15
CA THR A 230 6.60 -5.88 1.52
C THR A 230 7.34 -6.52 2.70
N MET A 231 8.67 -6.50 2.64
CA MET A 231 9.52 -6.98 3.74
C MET A 231 9.46 -5.99 4.91
N PRO A 232 9.07 -6.40 6.13
CA PRO A 232 9.11 -5.52 7.29
C PRO A 232 10.50 -4.92 7.48
N GLY A 233 10.55 -3.58 7.62
CA GLY A 233 11.81 -2.86 7.74
C GLY A 233 12.42 -2.44 6.40
N GLU A 234 11.77 -2.70 5.25
CA GLU A 234 12.21 -2.18 3.95
C GLU A 234 12.27 -0.64 3.94
N SER A 235 11.30 0.02 4.56
CA SER A 235 11.30 1.46 4.74
C SER A 235 11.12 1.82 6.21
N VAL A 236 11.97 2.71 6.71
CA VAL A 236 11.95 3.16 8.10
C VAL A 236 12.08 4.67 8.20
N LEU A 237 11.42 5.26 9.19
CA LEU A 237 11.65 6.63 9.63
C LEU A 237 12.64 6.61 10.80
N VAL A 238 13.72 7.37 10.69
CA VAL A 238 14.76 7.45 11.72
C VAL A 238 14.46 8.62 12.64
N GLU A 239 13.86 8.33 13.78
CA GLU A 239 13.53 9.34 14.78
C GLU A 239 14.76 9.80 15.58
N GLY A 240 15.73 8.89 15.74
CA GLY A 240 16.97 9.16 16.46
C GLY A 240 17.98 8.01 16.35
N PRO A 241 19.11 8.09 17.04
CA PRO A 241 20.20 7.10 16.92
C PRO A 241 19.78 5.70 17.37
N ASN A 242 18.78 5.61 18.23
CA ASN A 242 18.32 4.35 18.84
C ASN A 242 16.82 4.08 18.62
N THR A 243 16.14 4.88 17.80
CA THR A 243 14.70 4.73 17.55
C THR A 243 14.39 4.85 16.08
N ILE A 244 13.70 3.87 15.55
CA ILE A 244 13.12 3.89 14.20
C ILE A 244 11.64 3.56 14.27
N ILE A 245 10.90 4.07 13.30
CA ILE A 245 9.48 3.74 13.08
C ILE A 245 9.39 3.00 11.75
N LEU A 246 8.65 1.91 11.72
CA LEU A 246 8.39 1.12 10.52
C LEU A 246 6.93 0.76 10.41
N ALA A 247 6.48 0.51 9.20
CA ALA A 247 5.14 0.05 8.92
C ALA A 247 5.15 -1.43 8.49
N ILE A 248 4.20 -2.19 9.02
CA ILE A 248 3.90 -3.55 8.58
C ILE A 248 2.41 -3.58 8.27
N CYS A 249 2.05 -3.70 6.99
CA CYS A 249 0.67 -3.79 6.59
C CYS A 249 -0.19 -2.62 7.12
N ASN A 250 0.28 -1.39 6.92
CA ASN A 250 -0.33 -0.14 7.40
C ASN A 250 -0.45 -0.02 8.93
N THR A 251 0.14 -0.92 9.69
CA THR A 251 0.29 -0.77 11.14
C THR A 251 1.68 -0.25 11.44
N TYR A 252 1.79 0.79 12.25
CA TYR A 252 3.05 1.43 12.58
C TYR A 252 3.61 0.92 13.90
N PHE A 253 4.92 0.78 13.96
CA PHE A 253 5.64 0.24 15.12
C PHE A 253 6.85 1.10 15.42
N GLU A 254 7.11 1.33 16.71
CA GLU A 254 8.39 1.84 17.19
C GLU A 254 9.31 0.65 17.45
N ALA A 255 10.52 0.69 16.89
CA ALA A 255 11.58 -0.24 17.22
C ALA A 255 12.79 0.49 17.79
N ARG A 256 13.47 -0.14 18.73
CA ARG A 256 14.66 0.40 19.40
C ARG A 256 15.86 -0.48 19.16
N ARG A 257 17.01 0.17 19.04
CA ARG A 257 18.29 -0.51 18.94
C ARG A 257 18.56 -1.31 20.22
N GLU A 258 19.07 -2.53 20.02
CA GLU A 258 19.52 -3.40 21.12
C GLU A 258 20.93 -3.02 21.60
#